data_3e702d6c748c8ff25e5dddb5e296ad47
#
_entry.id   3e702d6c748c8ff25e5dddb5e296ad47
#
_cell.length_a   1.000
_cell.length_b   1.000
_cell.length_c   1.000
_cell.angle_alpha   90.00
_cell.angle_beta   90.00
_cell.angle_gamma   90.00
#
_symmetry.space_group_name_H-M   'P 1'
#
loop_
_entity.id
_entity.type
_entity.pdbx_description
1 polymer ?
#
loop_
_entity_poly.entity_id
_entity_poly.type
_entity_poly.pdbx_seq_one_letter_code
_entity_poly.pdbx_strand_id
1 'polypeptide(L)'
;MKIDRSAFEKLLDFIELFPHYFIGSNADLPIVGGSILTHEHFQGGNYEFAMAKAPIETQVKFSGFEDVEAGIVKWPMSVIRISSKSKEKLVDLADKILTAWRGYTDENSFIYAETDGEKHNTITPIARKRDGKFEFDLVLRNNITTDECPLGFYHPHPEYHPVSYTHLRAHETVLDLV
;
A
#
# COMPACT_ATOMS: atom_id res chain seq x y z
N MET A 1 0.05 12.43 -8.85
CA MET A 1 0.21 11.63 -7.61
C MET A 1 1.60 11.03 -7.61
N LYS A 2 2.32 11.11 -6.51
CA LYS A 2 3.63 10.50 -6.32
C LYS A 2 3.69 9.90 -4.93
N ILE A 3 4.16 8.66 -4.83
CA ILE A 3 4.47 8.02 -3.55
C ILE A 3 5.92 8.31 -3.22
N ASP A 4 6.15 9.06 -2.17
CA ASP A 4 7.47 9.41 -1.67
C ASP A 4 7.40 9.70 -0.16
N ARG A 5 8.52 10.11 0.42
CA ARG A 5 8.62 10.48 1.83
C ARG A 5 7.52 11.45 2.26
N SER A 6 7.23 12.49 1.45
CA SER A 6 6.22 13.48 1.77
C SER A 6 4.81 12.88 1.85
N ALA A 7 4.50 11.88 1.01
CA ALA A 7 3.22 11.18 1.10
C ALA A 7 3.09 10.40 2.44
N PHE A 8 4.16 9.73 2.89
CA PHE A 8 4.15 9.04 4.19
C PHE A 8 3.98 10.03 5.36
N GLU A 9 4.66 11.17 5.32
CA GLU A 9 4.53 12.23 6.32
C GLU A 9 3.09 12.74 6.42
N LYS A 10 2.46 13.08 5.29
CA LYS A 10 1.06 13.53 5.22
C LYS A 10 0.07 12.51 5.78
N LEU A 11 0.27 11.23 5.47
CA LEU A 11 -0.58 10.16 6.00
C LEU A 11 -0.48 10.07 7.53
N LEU A 12 0.74 10.15 8.08
CA LEU A 12 0.93 10.10 9.55
C LEU A 12 0.47 11.39 10.24
N ASP A 13 0.60 12.55 9.61
CA ASP A 13 0.06 13.82 10.12
C ASP A 13 -1.46 13.74 10.26
N PHE A 14 -2.13 13.17 9.25
CA PHE A 14 -3.58 13.00 9.29
C PHE A 14 -4.02 12.10 10.45
N ILE A 15 -3.43 10.91 10.62
CA ILE A 15 -3.83 10.00 11.71
C ILE A 15 -3.37 10.46 13.10
N GLU A 16 -2.42 11.37 13.19
CA GLU A 16 -2.08 12.04 14.44
C GLU A 16 -3.21 12.95 14.91
N LEU A 17 -3.82 13.69 13.97
CA LEU A 17 -4.98 14.56 14.22
C LEU A 17 -6.29 13.75 14.36
N PHE A 18 -6.44 12.68 13.60
CA PHE A 18 -7.64 11.83 13.55
C PHE A 18 -7.31 10.37 13.87
N PRO A 19 -6.98 10.04 15.14
CA PRO A 19 -6.45 8.73 15.51
C PRO A 19 -7.46 7.56 15.38
N HIS A 20 -8.73 7.85 15.13
CA HIS A 20 -9.79 6.86 14.93
C HIS A 20 -9.96 6.47 13.47
N TYR A 21 -9.27 7.16 12.56
CA TYR A 21 -9.36 6.92 11.13
C TYR A 21 -8.19 6.07 10.66
N PHE A 22 -8.41 5.36 9.56
CA PHE A 22 -7.34 4.99 8.65
C PHE A 22 -7.29 6.01 7.50
N ILE A 23 -6.16 6.08 6.83
CA ILE A 23 -5.99 6.82 5.60
C ILE A 23 -5.01 6.09 4.70
N GLY A 24 -5.28 6.06 3.42
CA GLY A 24 -4.39 5.48 2.42
C GLY A 24 -4.25 6.37 1.21
N SER A 25 -3.27 6.03 0.39
CA SER A 25 -3.05 6.64 -0.90
C SER A 25 -3.22 5.60 -1.99
N ASN A 26 -3.62 6.02 -3.18
CA ASN A 26 -3.50 5.18 -4.36
C ASN A 26 -2.03 5.00 -4.73
N ALA A 27 -1.75 4.00 -5.56
CA ALA A 27 -0.44 3.85 -6.17
C ALA A 27 -0.17 4.96 -7.21
N ASP A 28 1.09 5.25 -7.46
CA ASP A 28 1.53 6.27 -8.43
C ASP A 28 1.89 5.69 -9.81
N LEU A 29 1.49 4.45 -10.07
CA LEU A 29 1.62 3.79 -11.37
C LEU A 29 0.24 3.35 -11.89
N PRO A 30 0.04 3.36 -13.22
CA PRO A 30 -1.19 2.89 -13.83
C PRO A 30 -1.44 1.40 -13.52
N ILE A 31 -2.67 0.91 -13.75
CA ILE A 31 -3.13 -0.47 -13.54
C ILE A 31 -3.27 -0.84 -12.06
N VAL A 32 -2.30 -0.50 -11.21
CA VAL A 32 -2.27 -0.88 -9.79
C VAL A 32 -2.89 0.15 -8.85
N GLY A 33 -3.87 0.92 -9.33
CA GLY A 33 -4.62 1.91 -8.57
C GLY A 33 -4.26 3.36 -8.91
N GLY A 34 -3.34 3.62 -9.84
CA GLY A 34 -2.98 4.95 -10.31
C GLY A 34 -3.94 5.49 -11.37
N SER A 35 -5.24 5.65 -11.04
CA SER A 35 -6.23 6.17 -11.99
C SER A 35 -6.22 7.70 -12.11
N ILE A 36 -5.77 8.42 -11.08
CA ILE A 36 -5.68 9.87 -11.06
C ILE A 36 -4.25 10.27 -10.65
N LEU A 37 -3.39 10.48 -11.63
CA LEU A 37 -1.97 10.79 -11.41
C LEU A 37 -1.67 12.30 -11.38
N THR A 38 -2.65 13.14 -11.74
CA THR A 38 -2.47 14.59 -11.93
C THR A 38 -2.46 15.38 -10.62
N HIS A 39 -3.03 14.85 -9.56
CA HIS A 39 -3.03 15.49 -8.24
C HIS A 39 -2.95 14.44 -7.12
N GLU A 40 -2.55 14.88 -5.94
CA GLU A 40 -2.57 14.03 -4.75
C GLU A 40 -4.00 13.90 -4.24
N HIS A 41 -4.40 12.67 -3.93
CA HIS A 41 -5.63 12.40 -3.21
C HIS A 41 -5.43 11.21 -2.27
N PHE A 42 -6.07 11.30 -1.13
CA PHE A 42 -6.02 10.31 -0.08
C PHE A 42 -7.45 9.86 0.26
N GLN A 43 -7.58 8.60 0.64
CA GLN A 43 -8.85 8.00 1.02
C GLN A 43 -8.75 7.49 2.45
N GLY A 44 -9.73 7.81 3.27
CA GLY A 44 -9.73 7.41 4.66
C GLY A 44 -11.14 7.27 5.23
N GLY A 45 -11.23 6.68 6.41
CA GLY A 45 -12.51 6.50 7.09
C GLY A 45 -12.33 5.93 8.49
N ASN A 46 -13.40 5.95 9.26
CA ASN A 46 -13.47 5.30 10.57
C ASN A 46 -13.99 3.88 10.40
N TYR A 47 -13.15 3.00 9.87
CA TYR A 47 -13.49 1.60 9.64
C TYR A 47 -12.26 0.69 9.77
N GLU A 48 -12.41 -0.48 10.34
CA GLU A 48 -11.37 -1.48 10.43
C GLU A 48 -11.64 -2.63 9.44
N PHE A 49 -10.94 -2.60 8.31
CA PHE A 49 -11.09 -3.60 7.24
C PHE A 49 -10.29 -4.89 7.52
N ALA A 50 -10.60 -5.96 6.78
CA ALA A 50 -10.09 -7.31 7.03
C ALA A 50 -8.55 -7.39 7.06
N MET A 51 -7.83 -6.71 6.16
CA MET A 51 -6.36 -6.70 6.15
C MET A 51 -5.79 -6.09 7.45
N ALA A 52 -6.45 -5.07 8.02
CA ALA A 52 -6.02 -4.47 9.28
C ALA A 52 -6.03 -5.49 10.44
N LYS A 53 -6.96 -6.45 10.40
CA LYS A 53 -7.12 -7.55 11.40
C LYS A 53 -6.21 -8.75 11.12
N ALA A 54 -5.66 -8.83 9.91
CA ALA A 54 -4.83 -9.97 9.52
C ALA A 54 -3.56 -10.06 10.37
N PRO A 55 -3.17 -11.26 10.84
CA PRO A 55 -2.00 -11.46 11.68
C PRO A 55 -0.70 -11.29 10.88
N ILE A 56 0.38 -11.03 11.60
CA ILE A 56 1.74 -11.14 11.06
C ILE A 56 2.07 -12.63 10.91
N GLU A 57 2.43 -13.02 9.69
CA GLU A 57 2.87 -14.39 9.36
C GLU A 57 4.36 -14.58 9.63
N THR A 58 5.17 -13.58 9.26
CA THR A 58 6.62 -13.61 9.44
C THR A 58 7.10 -12.30 10.03
N GLN A 59 7.78 -12.38 11.17
CA GLN A 59 8.44 -11.22 11.77
C GLN A 59 9.70 -10.87 10.98
N VAL A 60 9.93 -9.58 10.73
CA VAL A 60 11.09 -9.05 10.03
C VAL A 60 11.79 -8.02 10.91
N LYS A 61 13.12 -7.98 10.85
CA LYS A 61 13.92 -6.95 11.50
C LYS A 61 14.72 -6.18 10.46
N PHE A 62 14.69 -4.86 10.57
CA PHE A 62 15.47 -3.98 9.71
C PHE A 62 16.64 -3.39 10.50
N SER A 63 17.85 -3.57 9.98
CA SER A 63 19.07 -3.01 10.60
C SER A 63 18.98 -1.48 10.66
N GLY A 64 19.23 -0.93 11.85
CA GLY A 64 19.09 0.49 12.16
C GLY A 64 17.67 0.93 12.54
N PHE A 65 16.70 -0.03 12.62
CA PHE A 65 15.32 0.21 13.01
C PHE A 65 14.83 -0.84 14.02
N GLU A 66 15.69 -1.20 14.97
CA GLU A 66 15.44 -2.27 15.94
C GLU A 66 14.25 -1.96 16.87
N ASP A 67 13.89 -0.71 17.00
CA ASP A 67 12.73 -0.20 17.75
C ASP A 67 11.44 -0.06 16.91
N VAL A 68 11.49 -0.41 15.63
CA VAL A 68 10.32 -0.51 14.76
C VAL A 68 9.89 -1.98 14.66
N GLU A 69 8.66 -2.27 15.04
CA GLU A 69 8.09 -3.59 14.82
C GLU A 69 7.75 -3.75 13.34
N ALA A 70 8.17 -4.86 12.75
CA ALA A 70 7.93 -5.11 11.34
C ALA A 70 7.63 -6.57 11.05
N GLY A 71 6.81 -6.82 10.03
CA GLY A 71 6.50 -8.19 9.61
C GLY A 71 5.68 -8.25 8.33
N ILE A 72 5.65 -9.44 7.75
CA ILE A 72 4.84 -9.76 6.58
C ILE A 72 3.45 -10.16 7.08
N VAL A 73 2.42 -9.51 6.55
CA VAL A 73 1.02 -9.78 6.90
C VAL A 73 0.54 -11.03 6.16
N LYS A 74 -0.19 -11.90 6.86
CA LYS A 74 -0.88 -13.04 6.24
C LYS A 74 -2.06 -12.53 5.41
N TRP A 75 -1.79 -12.16 4.18
CA TRP A 75 -2.74 -11.56 3.26
C TRP A 75 -2.47 -12.04 1.83
N PRO A 76 -3.49 -12.15 0.94
CA PRO A 76 -3.27 -12.57 -0.45
C PRO A 76 -2.30 -11.69 -1.24
N MET A 77 -2.17 -10.42 -0.88
CA MET A 77 -1.19 -9.51 -1.46
C MET A 77 0.06 -9.43 -0.57
N SER A 78 1.20 -9.08 -1.16
CA SER A 78 2.44 -8.86 -0.40
C SER A 78 2.35 -7.56 0.40
N VAL A 79 2.24 -7.65 1.71
CA VAL A 79 2.09 -6.52 2.62
C VAL A 79 3.16 -6.57 3.71
N ILE A 80 3.92 -5.50 3.84
CA ILE A 80 4.83 -5.27 4.96
C ILE A 80 4.14 -4.33 5.94
N ARG A 81 3.83 -4.82 7.15
CA ARG A 81 3.35 -3.99 8.25
C ARG A 81 4.53 -3.51 9.06
N ILE A 82 4.57 -2.22 9.34
CA ILE A 82 5.55 -1.59 10.22
C ILE A 82 4.85 -0.72 11.24
N SER A 83 5.30 -0.74 12.51
CA SER A 83 4.71 0.09 13.56
C SER A 83 5.75 0.63 14.53
N SER A 84 5.56 1.86 14.99
CA SER A 84 6.43 2.55 15.94
C SER A 84 5.69 3.66 16.68
N LYS A 85 6.19 4.03 17.86
CA LYS A 85 5.81 5.28 18.53
C LYS A 85 6.44 6.51 17.90
N SER A 86 7.58 6.33 17.21
CA SER A 86 8.28 7.41 16.49
C SER A 86 7.77 7.50 15.06
N LYS A 87 7.08 8.60 14.77
CA LYS A 87 6.61 8.96 13.43
C LYS A 87 7.77 9.09 12.43
N GLU A 88 8.84 9.78 12.83
CA GLU A 88 10.03 9.99 12.00
C GLU A 88 10.68 8.67 11.57
N LYS A 89 10.94 7.75 12.52
CA LYS A 89 11.53 6.45 12.21
C LYS A 89 10.64 5.61 11.31
N LEU A 90 9.32 5.73 11.48
CA LEU A 90 8.37 5.00 10.65
C LEU A 90 8.39 5.52 9.21
N VAL A 91 8.48 6.84 9.01
CA VAL A 91 8.65 7.47 7.69
C VAL A 91 9.98 7.06 7.07
N ASP A 92 11.07 7.10 7.84
CA ASP A 92 12.40 6.72 7.34
C ASP A 92 12.43 5.27 6.85
N LEU A 93 11.83 4.36 7.62
CA LEU A 93 11.76 2.95 7.22
C LEU A 93 10.84 2.73 6.02
N ALA A 94 9.67 3.41 5.97
CA ALA A 94 8.76 3.32 4.84
C ALA A 94 9.42 3.79 3.53
N ASP A 95 10.17 4.90 3.57
CA ASP A 95 10.89 5.43 2.42
C ASP A 95 12.04 4.50 1.98
N LYS A 96 12.75 3.91 2.95
CA LYS A 96 13.78 2.89 2.68
C LYS A 96 13.19 1.65 1.99
N ILE A 97 12.04 1.15 2.47
CA ILE A 97 11.33 0.01 1.87
C ILE A 97 10.86 0.37 0.45
N LEU A 98 10.26 1.54 0.26
CA LEU A 98 9.84 2.00 -1.06
C LEU A 98 11.01 2.07 -2.05
N THR A 99 12.13 2.64 -1.62
CA THR A 99 13.34 2.77 -2.45
C THR A 99 13.89 1.39 -2.84
N ALA A 100 13.97 0.48 -1.88
CA ALA A 100 14.42 -0.88 -2.14
C ALA A 100 13.48 -1.63 -3.09
N TRP A 101 12.16 -1.52 -2.87
CA TRP A 101 11.17 -2.15 -3.71
C TRP A 101 11.19 -1.61 -5.14
N ARG A 102 11.34 -0.30 -5.33
CA ARG A 102 11.42 0.32 -6.66
C ARG A 102 12.57 -0.19 -7.51
N GLY A 103 13.66 -0.61 -6.90
CA GLY A 103 14.82 -1.20 -7.61
C GLY A 103 14.85 -2.73 -7.61
N TYR A 104 13.82 -3.39 -7.05
CA TYR A 104 13.85 -4.84 -6.88
C TYR A 104 13.43 -5.57 -8.16
N THR A 105 14.27 -6.53 -8.56
CA THR A 105 13.99 -7.46 -9.67
C THR A 105 14.20 -8.89 -9.18
N ASP A 106 13.24 -9.76 -9.47
CA ASP A 106 13.31 -11.21 -9.29
C ASP A 106 12.69 -11.90 -10.51
N GLU A 107 13.53 -12.32 -11.42
CA GLU A 107 13.13 -12.96 -12.67
C GLU A 107 12.37 -14.26 -12.44
N ASN A 108 12.72 -15.02 -11.39
CA ASN A 108 12.05 -16.27 -11.06
C ASN A 108 10.60 -16.06 -10.65
N SER A 109 10.29 -14.92 -10.07
CA SER A 109 8.95 -14.51 -9.67
C SER A 109 8.30 -13.56 -10.69
N PHE A 110 8.89 -13.37 -11.86
CA PHE A 110 8.42 -12.43 -12.88
C PHE A 110 8.22 -10.99 -12.35
N ILE A 111 9.08 -10.58 -11.42
CA ILE A 111 9.10 -9.22 -10.89
C ILE A 111 10.26 -8.46 -11.55
N TYR A 112 9.94 -7.43 -12.29
CA TYR A 112 10.92 -6.53 -12.88
C TYR A 112 10.71 -5.13 -12.33
N ALA A 113 11.79 -4.48 -11.93
CA ALA A 113 11.77 -3.09 -11.48
C ALA A 113 11.43 -2.14 -12.64
N GLU A 114 11.95 -2.47 -13.83
CA GLU A 114 11.82 -1.67 -15.04
C GLU A 114 11.95 -2.55 -16.28
N THR A 115 11.17 -2.28 -17.32
CA THR A 115 11.32 -2.85 -18.67
C THR A 115 11.13 -1.74 -19.70
N ASP A 116 12.02 -1.67 -20.68
CA ASP A 116 11.99 -0.66 -21.78
C ASP A 116 11.88 0.80 -21.30
N GLY A 117 12.44 1.11 -20.12
CA GLY A 117 12.38 2.43 -19.50
C GLY A 117 11.11 2.72 -18.68
N GLU A 118 10.17 1.77 -18.61
CA GLU A 118 8.96 1.86 -17.78
C GLU A 118 9.15 1.18 -16.44
N LYS A 119 8.80 1.89 -15.35
CA LYS A 119 8.89 1.39 -13.97
C LYS A 119 7.65 0.60 -13.61
N HIS A 120 7.85 -0.49 -12.86
CA HIS A 120 6.77 -1.42 -12.51
C HIS A 120 6.47 -1.47 -11.01
N ASN A 121 7.43 -1.14 -10.15
CA ASN A 121 7.29 -1.30 -8.71
C ASN A 121 6.87 0.00 -8.02
N THR A 122 5.84 -0.10 -7.20
CA THR A 122 5.37 0.96 -6.31
C THR A 122 4.73 0.39 -5.05
N ILE A 123 4.29 1.27 -4.15
CA ILE A 123 3.61 0.89 -2.89
C ILE A 123 2.27 1.62 -2.81
N THR A 124 1.25 0.90 -2.31
CA THR A 124 0.03 1.50 -1.79
C THR A 124 0.15 1.56 -0.27
N PRO A 125 0.41 2.74 0.32
CA PRO A 125 0.52 2.88 1.76
C PRO A 125 -0.84 3.09 2.42
N ILE A 126 -1.06 2.43 3.55
CA ILE A 126 -2.24 2.60 4.39
C ILE A 126 -1.77 2.84 5.81
N ALA A 127 -2.16 3.99 6.37
CA ALA A 127 -1.77 4.42 7.70
C ALA A 127 -2.93 4.31 8.69
N ARG A 128 -2.63 3.98 9.93
CA ARG A 128 -3.56 4.05 11.07
C ARG A 128 -2.81 4.17 12.38
N LYS A 129 -3.56 4.41 13.45
CA LYS A 129 -3.03 4.35 14.81
C LYS A 129 -3.60 3.13 15.53
N ARG A 130 -2.73 2.32 16.16
CA ARG A 130 -3.11 1.14 16.92
C ARG A 130 -2.26 1.03 18.18
N ASP A 131 -2.90 0.81 19.33
CA ASP A 131 -2.23 0.63 20.63
C ASP A 131 -1.21 1.76 20.95
N GLY A 132 -1.57 3.00 20.59
CA GLY A 132 -0.71 4.17 20.81
C GLY A 132 0.49 4.29 19.86
N LYS A 133 0.63 3.40 18.88
CA LYS A 133 1.66 3.44 17.83
C LYS A 133 1.07 3.91 16.51
N PHE A 134 1.90 4.55 15.70
CA PHE A 134 1.66 4.73 14.28
C PHE A 134 1.93 3.40 13.56
N GLU A 135 1.12 3.05 12.59
CA GLU A 135 1.24 1.81 11.82
C GLU A 135 1.02 2.08 10.34
N PHE A 136 1.89 1.51 9.51
CA PHE A 136 1.69 1.40 8.06
C PHE A 136 1.49 -0.06 7.66
N ASP A 137 0.53 -0.29 6.76
CA ASP A 137 0.55 -1.42 5.83
C ASP A 137 1.09 -0.90 4.49
N LEU A 138 2.25 -1.38 4.09
CA LEU A 138 2.90 -1.07 2.83
C LEU A 138 2.59 -2.20 1.84
N VAL A 139 1.58 -2.02 0.99
CA VAL A 139 1.20 -3.02 -0.01
C VAL A 139 2.13 -2.88 -1.20
N LEU A 140 2.96 -3.88 -1.44
CA LEU A 140 3.88 -3.92 -2.56
C LEU A 140 3.09 -4.18 -3.86
N ARG A 141 3.28 -3.31 -4.84
CA ARG A 141 2.57 -3.36 -6.12
C ARG A 141 3.58 -3.47 -7.26
N ASN A 142 3.20 -4.23 -8.27
CA ASN A 142 3.91 -4.30 -9.54
C ASN A 142 2.87 -4.27 -10.67
N ASN A 143 3.05 -3.41 -11.67
CA ASN A 143 2.07 -3.19 -12.75
C ASN A 143 2.45 -3.87 -14.06
N ILE A 144 3.40 -4.80 -14.03
CA ILE A 144 3.82 -5.50 -15.25
C ILE A 144 2.63 -6.22 -15.90
N THR A 145 2.55 -6.12 -17.22
CA THR A 145 1.51 -6.76 -18.02
C THR A 145 2.11 -7.78 -18.95
N THR A 146 1.30 -8.71 -19.42
CA THR A 146 1.60 -9.63 -20.50
C THR A 146 0.43 -9.66 -21.49
N ASP A 147 0.61 -10.22 -22.66
CA ASP A 147 -0.49 -10.40 -23.63
C ASP A 147 -1.64 -11.23 -23.05
N GLU A 148 -1.33 -12.16 -22.15
CA GLU A 148 -2.31 -13.00 -21.46
C GLU A 148 -2.94 -12.27 -20.25
N CYS A 149 -2.23 -11.32 -19.63
CA CYS A 149 -2.64 -10.56 -18.45
C CYS A 149 -2.55 -9.04 -18.69
N PRO A 150 -3.37 -8.47 -19.59
CA PRO A 150 -3.30 -7.05 -19.96
C PRO A 150 -3.73 -6.09 -18.84
N LEU A 151 -4.41 -6.60 -17.81
CA LEU A 151 -4.82 -5.84 -16.62
C LEU A 151 -3.81 -5.94 -15.47
N GLY A 152 -2.61 -6.49 -15.72
CA GLY A 152 -1.56 -6.67 -14.73
C GLY A 152 -1.40 -8.13 -14.31
N PHE A 153 -0.16 -8.63 -14.38
CA PHE A 153 0.17 -10.02 -14.03
C PHE A 153 -0.19 -10.36 -12.57
N TYR A 154 0.01 -9.40 -11.67
CA TYR A 154 -0.31 -9.53 -10.24
C TYR A 154 -1.68 -8.97 -9.85
N HIS A 155 -2.51 -8.62 -10.85
CA HIS A 155 -3.86 -8.14 -10.60
C HIS A 155 -4.86 -9.31 -10.59
N PRO A 156 -5.97 -9.24 -9.83
CA PRO A 156 -7.00 -10.27 -9.90
C PRO A 156 -7.50 -10.49 -11.33
N HIS A 157 -7.63 -11.75 -11.71
CA HIS A 157 -8.09 -12.09 -13.07
C HIS A 157 -9.48 -11.51 -13.36
N PRO A 158 -9.79 -11.19 -14.64
CA PRO A 158 -11.04 -10.55 -15.05
C PRO A 158 -12.31 -11.26 -14.59
N GLU A 159 -12.27 -12.59 -14.48
CA GLU A 159 -13.39 -13.41 -14.00
C GLU A 159 -13.81 -13.11 -12.56
N TYR A 160 -12.91 -12.55 -11.75
CA TYR A 160 -13.19 -12.15 -10.36
C TYR A 160 -13.64 -10.69 -10.23
N HIS A 161 -13.50 -9.88 -11.28
CA HIS A 161 -13.86 -8.46 -11.26
C HIS A 161 -15.35 -8.19 -11.02
N PRO A 162 -16.32 -8.97 -11.56
CA PRO A 162 -17.75 -8.72 -11.31
C PRO A 162 -18.13 -8.78 -9.83
N VAL A 163 -17.50 -9.66 -9.06
CA VAL A 163 -17.74 -9.79 -7.62
C VAL A 163 -17.11 -8.62 -6.86
N SER A 164 -15.91 -8.20 -7.26
CA SER A 164 -15.19 -7.07 -6.70
C SER A 164 -15.88 -5.73 -7.04
N TYR A 165 -16.32 -5.56 -8.29
CA TYR A 165 -16.97 -4.32 -8.76
C TYR A 165 -18.34 -4.09 -8.12
N THR A 166 -19.15 -5.12 -7.93
CA THR A 166 -20.45 -5.00 -7.27
C THR A 166 -20.31 -4.64 -5.78
N HIS A 167 -19.28 -5.14 -5.11
CA HIS A 167 -19.03 -4.79 -3.71
C HIS A 167 -18.47 -3.36 -3.55
N LEU A 168 -17.56 -2.93 -4.42
CA LEU A 168 -16.98 -1.58 -4.39
C LEU A 168 -18.02 -0.52 -4.80
N ARG A 169 -18.84 -0.78 -5.83
CA ARG A 169 -19.91 0.14 -6.23
C ARG A 169 -21.05 0.24 -5.20
N ALA A 170 -21.35 -0.81 -4.46
CA ALA A 170 -22.29 -0.72 -3.35
C ALA A 170 -21.81 0.21 -2.23
N HIS A 171 -20.49 0.30 -2.02
CA HIS A 171 -19.89 1.26 -1.09
C HIS A 171 -19.82 2.68 -1.67
N GLU A 172 -19.51 2.84 -2.95
CA GLU A 172 -19.46 4.16 -3.60
C GLU A 172 -20.86 4.79 -3.71
N THR A 173 -21.89 4.00 -4.01
CA THR A 173 -23.29 4.51 -4.10
C THR A 173 -23.85 5.00 -2.76
N VAL A 174 -23.31 4.55 -1.63
CA VAL A 174 -23.70 5.04 -0.30
C VAL A 174 -22.99 6.36 0.06
N LEU A 175 -21.82 6.62 -0.52
CA LEU A 175 -21.07 7.87 -0.32
C LEU A 175 -21.58 9.03 -1.21
N ASP A 176 -22.19 8.72 -2.34
CA ASP A 176 -22.78 9.72 -3.25
C ASP A 176 -24.19 10.19 -2.82
N LEU A 177 -24.72 9.66 -1.72
CA LEU A 177 -26.07 9.99 -1.20
C LEU A 177 -26.08 10.74 0.14
N VAL A 178 -24.91 11.27 0.60
CA VAL A 178 -24.83 12.06 1.83
C VAL A 178 -24.36 13.47 1.55
#